data_5ab3e20d44ad1a1b1a23a1eb1dc5d454
#
_entry.id   5ab3e20d44ad1a1b1a23a1eb1dc5d454
#
_cell.length_a   1.000
_cell.length_b   1.000
_cell.length_c   1.000
_cell.angle_alpha   90.00
_cell.angle_beta   90.00
_cell.angle_gamma   90.00
#
_symmetry.space_group_name_H-M   'P 1'
#
loop_
_entity.id
_entity.type
_entity.pdbx_description
1 polymer ?
#
loop_
_entity_poly.entity_id
_entity_poly.type
_entity_poly.pdbx_seq_one_letter_code
_entity_poly.pdbx_strand_id
1 'polypeptide(L)'
;MHTRMRRLVAGLLLAGASVSPAPVTAPAQVLDDPAVGAPGLGDPYYPDDGNGGYRVEHYDLTLDYDPPNRQLAGIARLSAIAAQPLRAFELDFNGPEVRAVTVNGRPALFERTGAHKLAVSPLLPLLPGLPFAIAVDYAGQVTDTPDSGWTVSPSGGAFAAGEPHSAATWYPLNDTPLDKATFEVRVTVPQEWEVVSNGLRTRDVADGTHRTVEWRLRDPVAGYLTTVAIDHFEFLEQRRADGTPLFSAFAPQAVSRRELENRLPEILDFLETLYGPYPFETGGGIYVDTDLQFSLETQTRPIYAPWTDLNTVVHENTHQWWGDSMSVTQWSDICLNECFASYTADYLWPERKEGKDVDRMYRETVDKYRDDPDFWSIPLQNPGAGREFTVVYTRGPLFLHALRHLLGDAIFFPAMSRFVQAHRYGNAAMPEFRSYLQTLTPIALGGFLAAWLDGTTPPPDSDLFPGTLSLG
;
A
#
# COMPACT_ATOMS: atom_id res chain seq x y z
N MET A 1 -35.16 46.09 73.30
CA MET A 1 -35.13 47.63 73.39
C MET A 1 -34.99 48.12 71.94
N HIS A 2 -35.96 48.92 71.52
CA HIS A 2 -35.99 49.92 70.44
C HIS A 2 -35.72 49.41 68.99
N THR A 3 -36.38 49.78 67.94
CA THR A 3 -37.70 50.54 67.78
C THR A 3 -37.90 50.50 66.24
N ARG A 4 -39.13 50.35 65.83
CA ARG A 4 -39.68 50.37 64.45
C ARG A 4 -39.25 51.58 63.64
N MET A 5 -39.10 51.35 62.30
CA MET A 5 -39.63 52.38 61.40
C MET A 5 -40.04 51.81 60.03
N ARG A 6 -41.33 51.87 59.74
CA ARG A 6 -41.95 51.58 58.44
C ARG A 6 -41.68 52.75 57.48
N ARG A 7 -41.36 52.45 56.23
CA ARG A 7 -41.63 53.40 55.13
C ARG A 7 -42.34 52.61 53.99
N LEU A 8 -43.52 53.05 53.68
CA LEU A 8 -44.25 52.77 52.46
C LEU A 8 -43.53 53.45 51.28
N VAL A 9 -43.36 52.73 50.16
CA VAL A 9 -43.16 53.39 48.84
C VAL A 9 -44.08 52.63 47.85
N ALA A 10 -44.81 53.47 47.13
CA ALA A 10 -45.87 53.15 46.18
C ALA A 10 -45.33 52.36 44.96
N GLY A 11 -46.11 51.38 44.49
CA GLY A 11 -45.85 50.65 43.31
C GLY A 11 -46.19 51.43 42.02
N LEU A 12 -45.26 51.39 41.07
CA LEU A 12 -45.54 51.70 39.67
C LEU A 12 -45.55 50.40 38.89
N LEU A 13 -46.71 50.03 38.40
CA LEU A 13 -46.86 48.90 37.46
C LEU A 13 -46.44 49.43 36.08
N LEU A 14 -45.25 48.94 35.60
CA LEU A 14 -44.85 49.05 34.23
C LEU A 14 -45.26 47.70 33.52
N ALA A 15 -46.21 47.80 32.61
CA ALA A 15 -46.55 46.69 31.71
C ALA A 15 -45.43 46.50 30.70
N GLY A 16 -44.59 45.47 30.91
CA GLY A 16 -43.61 45.06 29.98
C GLY A 16 -44.24 44.22 28.87
N ALA A 17 -44.29 44.71 27.65
CA ALA A 17 -44.62 43.93 26.48
C ALA A 17 -43.47 42.94 26.21
N SER A 18 -43.74 41.66 26.38
CA SER A 18 -42.83 40.58 25.99
C SER A 18 -42.80 40.47 24.45
N VAL A 19 -41.76 40.97 23.84
CA VAL A 19 -41.44 40.70 22.43
C VAL A 19 -40.79 39.31 22.38
N SER A 20 -41.51 38.29 21.89
CA SER A 20 -40.96 37.01 21.57
C SER A 20 -40.01 37.16 20.37
N PRO A 21 -38.76 36.68 20.44
CA PRO A 21 -37.88 36.70 19.28
C PRO A 21 -38.46 35.76 18.19
N ALA A 22 -38.56 36.28 16.97
CA ALA A 22 -38.91 35.49 15.81
C ALA A 22 -37.90 34.32 15.65
N PRO A 23 -38.31 33.13 15.21
CA PRO A 23 -37.38 32.05 14.96
C PRO A 23 -36.39 32.47 13.86
N VAL A 24 -35.11 32.49 14.20
CA VAL A 24 -34.01 32.63 13.21
C VAL A 24 -34.02 31.35 12.42
N THR A 25 -34.64 31.36 11.24
CA THR A 25 -34.46 30.32 10.26
C THR A 25 -33.01 30.39 9.81
N ALA A 26 -32.21 29.35 10.19
CA ALA A 26 -30.88 29.17 9.60
C ALA A 26 -31.03 29.14 8.07
N PRO A 27 -30.14 29.83 7.32
CA PRO A 27 -30.19 29.76 5.87
C PRO A 27 -30.10 28.30 5.46
N ALA A 28 -31.02 27.84 4.60
CA ALA A 28 -30.90 26.53 3.96
C ALA A 28 -29.54 26.49 3.28
N GLN A 29 -28.67 25.57 3.68
CA GLN A 29 -27.44 25.32 2.93
C GLN A 29 -27.89 24.96 1.51
N VAL A 30 -27.54 25.79 0.56
CA VAL A 30 -27.64 25.45 -0.86
C VAL A 30 -26.63 24.29 -1.02
N LEU A 31 -27.13 23.08 -1.16
CA LEU A 31 -26.29 21.96 -1.53
C LEU A 31 -25.78 22.26 -2.93
N ASP A 32 -24.47 22.29 -3.10
CA ASP A 32 -23.86 22.37 -4.41
C ASP A 32 -24.44 21.28 -5.31
N ASP A 33 -24.61 21.56 -6.60
CA ASP A 33 -25.10 20.58 -7.56
C ASP A 33 -24.22 19.32 -7.48
N PRO A 34 -24.82 18.11 -7.35
CA PRO A 34 -24.03 16.89 -7.23
C PRO A 34 -23.12 16.70 -8.43
N ALA A 35 -21.81 16.57 -8.19
CA ALA A 35 -20.79 16.42 -9.20
C ALA A 35 -20.60 14.95 -9.62
N VAL A 36 -19.91 14.74 -10.71
CA VAL A 36 -19.29 13.44 -11.03
C VAL A 36 -17.94 13.40 -10.30
N GLY A 37 -17.60 12.25 -9.70
CA GLY A 37 -16.26 12.01 -9.16
C GLY A 37 -15.18 12.17 -10.23
N ALA A 38 -14.00 12.61 -9.85
CA ALA A 38 -12.90 12.70 -10.80
C ALA A 38 -12.45 11.28 -11.23
N PRO A 39 -12.12 11.06 -12.52
CA PRO A 39 -11.74 9.74 -13.05
C PRO A 39 -10.31 9.31 -12.69
N GLY A 40 -9.59 10.11 -11.92
CA GLY A 40 -8.24 9.86 -11.43
C GLY A 40 -7.90 10.76 -10.26
N LEU A 41 -6.79 10.50 -9.60
CA LEU A 41 -6.28 11.29 -8.46
C LEU A 41 -5.01 12.09 -8.79
N GLY A 42 -4.65 12.15 -10.08
CA GLY A 42 -3.60 13.03 -10.59
C GLY A 42 -2.19 12.47 -10.45
N ASP A 43 -2.03 11.15 -10.38
CA ASP A 43 -0.71 10.55 -10.52
C ASP A 43 -0.13 10.91 -11.90
N PRO A 44 1.12 11.43 -11.98
CA PRO A 44 1.69 11.89 -13.24
C PRO A 44 1.98 10.75 -14.25
N TYR A 45 2.09 9.51 -13.77
CA TYR A 45 2.38 8.34 -14.61
C TYR A 45 1.12 7.55 -14.96
N TYR A 46 0.20 7.48 -14.01
CA TYR A 46 -1.05 6.74 -14.12
C TYR A 46 -2.23 7.67 -13.84
N PRO A 47 -2.49 8.67 -14.71
CA PRO A 47 -3.48 9.71 -14.46
C PRO A 47 -4.91 9.19 -14.36
N ASP A 48 -5.16 8.01 -14.92
CA ASP A 48 -6.47 7.36 -14.93
C ASP A 48 -6.64 6.35 -13.79
N ASP A 49 -5.65 6.17 -12.90
CA ASP A 49 -5.75 5.28 -11.75
C ASP A 49 -6.31 6.01 -10.53
N GLY A 50 -7.08 5.27 -9.74
CA GLY A 50 -7.83 5.81 -8.62
C GLY A 50 -8.99 6.69 -9.07
N ASN A 51 -9.80 7.13 -8.13
CA ASN A 51 -11.03 7.87 -8.41
C ASN A 51 -11.28 8.91 -7.31
N GLY A 52 -11.64 10.13 -7.70
CA GLY A 52 -11.90 11.21 -6.77
C GLY A 52 -13.35 11.32 -6.32
N GLY A 53 -13.56 12.11 -5.26
CA GLY A 53 -14.88 12.44 -4.73
C GLY A 53 -15.35 11.55 -3.59
N TYR A 54 -14.64 10.49 -3.26
CA TYR A 54 -14.88 9.60 -2.14
C TYR A 54 -13.56 8.98 -1.65
N ARG A 55 -13.61 8.28 -0.52
CA ARG A 55 -12.54 7.38 -0.04
C ARG A 55 -13.16 6.09 0.47
N VAL A 56 -12.45 4.99 0.30
CA VAL A 56 -12.89 3.68 0.79
C VAL A 56 -12.33 3.44 2.20
N GLU A 57 -13.16 2.90 3.08
CA GLU A 57 -12.78 2.55 4.45
C GLU A 57 -12.56 1.06 4.61
N HIS A 58 -13.29 0.25 3.81
CA HIS A 58 -13.29 -1.21 3.95
C HIS A 58 -13.70 -1.91 2.66
N TYR A 59 -13.00 -2.99 2.33
CA TYR A 59 -13.36 -3.96 1.31
C TYR A 59 -13.74 -5.29 1.97
N ASP A 60 -14.93 -5.81 1.67
CA ASP A 60 -15.43 -7.16 2.03
C ASP A 60 -15.71 -7.93 0.73
N LEU A 61 -14.84 -8.88 0.42
CA LEU A 61 -14.94 -9.68 -0.79
C LEU A 61 -15.49 -11.08 -0.48
N THR A 62 -16.46 -11.53 -1.26
CA THR A 62 -16.90 -12.93 -1.27
C THR A 62 -16.67 -13.49 -2.67
N LEU A 63 -15.79 -14.48 -2.77
CA LEU A 63 -15.34 -15.05 -4.03
C LEU A 63 -15.68 -16.55 -4.09
N ASP A 64 -16.03 -17.02 -5.26
CA ASP A 64 -16.16 -18.42 -5.61
C ASP A 64 -15.26 -18.64 -6.85
N TYR A 65 -14.25 -19.49 -6.73
CA TYR A 65 -13.33 -19.78 -7.83
C TYR A 65 -13.33 -21.25 -8.17
N ASP A 66 -13.52 -21.52 -9.45
CA ASP A 66 -13.46 -22.86 -10.05
C ASP A 66 -12.16 -22.98 -10.87
N PRO A 67 -11.05 -23.53 -10.29
CA PRO A 67 -9.77 -23.62 -10.95
C PRO A 67 -9.80 -24.36 -12.28
N PRO A 68 -10.44 -25.56 -12.40
CA PRO A 68 -10.51 -26.29 -13.67
C PRO A 68 -11.09 -25.48 -14.83
N ASN A 69 -12.06 -24.60 -14.55
CA ASN A 69 -12.76 -23.82 -15.57
C ASN A 69 -12.29 -22.34 -15.60
N ARG A 70 -11.40 -21.94 -14.70
CA ARG A 70 -10.93 -20.56 -14.53
C ARG A 70 -12.08 -19.57 -14.37
N GLN A 71 -13.13 -19.99 -13.67
CA GLN A 71 -14.31 -19.16 -13.43
C GLN A 71 -14.22 -18.50 -12.06
N LEU A 72 -14.34 -17.19 -12.04
CA LEU A 72 -14.42 -16.39 -10.83
C LEU A 72 -15.81 -15.75 -10.74
N ALA A 73 -16.52 -16.00 -9.66
CA ALA A 73 -17.68 -15.23 -9.28
C ALA A 73 -17.37 -14.45 -8.00
N GLY A 74 -17.73 -13.19 -7.95
CA GLY A 74 -17.41 -12.32 -6.84
C GLY A 74 -18.54 -11.36 -6.48
N ILE A 75 -18.65 -11.07 -5.20
CA ILE A 75 -19.37 -9.91 -4.68
C ILE A 75 -18.38 -9.06 -3.90
N ALA A 76 -18.04 -7.90 -4.42
CA ALA A 76 -17.27 -6.90 -3.70
C ALA A 76 -18.20 -5.92 -3.01
N ARG A 77 -18.08 -5.80 -1.67
CA ARG A 77 -18.78 -4.80 -0.86
C ARG A 77 -17.77 -3.79 -0.36
N LEU A 78 -18.01 -2.54 -0.67
CA LEU A 78 -17.17 -1.42 -0.28
C LEU A 78 -17.95 -0.53 0.69
N SER A 79 -17.32 -0.19 1.80
CA SER A 79 -17.77 0.88 2.68
C SER A 79 -16.96 2.12 2.41
N ALA A 80 -17.59 3.22 2.03
CA ALA A 80 -16.92 4.43 1.59
C ALA A 80 -17.57 5.68 2.20
N ILE A 81 -16.83 6.80 2.17
CA ILE A 81 -17.32 8.12 2.58
C ILE A 81 -17.22 9.07 1.40
N ALA A 82 -18.32 9.74 1.06
CA ALA A 82 -18.32 10.76 0.02
C ALA A 82 -17.57 12.03 0.52
N ALA A 83 -16.60 12.51 -0.23
CA ALA A 83 -15.86 13.72 0.06
C ALA A 83 -16.58 15.00 -0.44
N GLN A 84 -17.49 14.83 -1.41
CA GLN A 84 -18.29 15.89 -2.04
C GLN A 84 -19.69 15.35 -2.40
N PRO A 85 -20.67 16.21 -2.76
CA PRO A 85 -21.93 15.74 -3.30
C PRO A 85 -21.69 14.98 -4.61
N LEU A 86 -22.10 13.70 -4.72
CA LEU A 86 -21.86 12.87 -5.90
C LEU A 86 -23.17 12.37 -6.51
N ARG A 87 -23.39 12.63 -7.80
CA ARG A 87 -24.43 11.99 -8.63
C ARG A 87 -23.90 10.79 -9.41
N ALA A 88 -22.58 10.68 -9.55
CA ALA A 88 -21.88 9.54 -10.15
C ALA A 88 -20.44 9.48 -9.65
N PHE A 89 -19.85 8.31 -9.64
CA PHE A 89 -18.45 8.04 -9.32
C PHE A 89 -17.95 6.84 -10.14
N GLU A 90 -16.66 6.60 -10.13
CA GLU A 90 -16.06 5.45 -10.79
C GLU A 90 -15.37 4.53 -9.77
N LEU A 91 -15.16 3.28 -10.17
CA LEU A 91 -14.28 2.29 -9.58
C LEU A 91 -13.31 1.80 -10.65
N ASP A 92 -12.13 1.36 -10.26
CA ASP A 92 -11.21 0.67 -11.16
C ASP A 92 -11.59 -0.81 -11.20
N PHE A 93 -11.86 -1.33 -12.41
CA PHE A 93 -12.19 -2.74 -12.59
C PHE A 93 -12.09 -3.16 -14.06
N ASN A 94 -11.16 -4.07 -14.36
CA ASN A 94 -11.02 -4.73 -15.66
C ASN A 94 -11.16 -6.26 -15.58
N GLY A 95 -11.62 -6.78 -14.43
CA GLY A 95 -11.92 -8.19 -14.20
C GLY A 95 -13.19 -8.70 -14.93
N PRO A 96 -13.80 -9.81 -14.45
CA PRO A 96 -14.96 -10.45 -15.07
C PRO A 96 -16.17 -9.52 -15.29
N GLU A 97 -17.19 -10.01 -16.00
CA GLU A 97 -18.37 -9.25 -16.35
C GLU A 97 -19.16 -8.81 -15.11
N VAL A 98 -19.52 -7.53 -15.03
CA VAL A 98 -20.38 -6.97 -13.97
C VAL A 98 -21.84 -7.30 -14.27
N ARG A 99 -22.52 -7.94 -13.31
CA ARG A 99 -23.91 -8.37 -13.43
C ARG A 99 -24.88 -7.38 -12.79
N ALA A 100 -24.46 -6.79 -11.65
CA ALA A 100 -25.28 -5.84 -10.90
C ALA A 100 -24.42 -4.93 -10.03
N VAL A 101 -24.90 -3.69 -9.87
CA VAL A 101 -24.31 -2.74 -8.89
C VAL A 101 -25.45 -2.20 -8.03
N THR A 102 -25.22 -2.15 -6.71
CA THR A 102 -26.11 -1.46 -5.78
C THR A 102 -25.34 -0.41 -4.99
N VAL A 103 -26.02 0.68 -4.68
CA VAL A 103 -25.52 1.73 -3.78
C VAL A 103 -26.54 1.92 -2.66
N ASN A 104 -26.11 1.79 -1.40
CA ASN A 104 -26.98 1.80 -0.21
C ASN A 104 -28.14 0.79 -0.33
N GLY A 105 -27.85 -0.39 -0.89
CA GLY A 105 -28.83 -1.49 -1.07
C GLY A 105 -29.85 -1.24 -2.18
N ARG A 106 -29.71 -0.18 -2.99
CA ARG A 106 -30.60 0.12 -4.12
C ARG A 106 -29.85 -0.10 -5.44
N PRO A 107 -30.49 -0.64 -6.48
CA PRO A 107 -29.90 -0.77 -7.81
C PRO A 107 -29.36 0.59 -8.31
N ALA A 108 -28.17 0.57 -8.88
CA ALA A 108 -27.54 1.72 -9.52
C ALA A 108 -27.34 1.45 -11.02
N LEU A 109 -27.32 2.51 -11.81
CA LEU A 109 -26.89 2.38 -13.21
C LEU A 109 -25.37 2.25 -13.21
N PHE A 110 -24.86 1.43 -14.10
CA PHE A 110 -23.42 1.25 -14.26
C PHE A 110 -23.05 1.02 -15.73
N GLU A 111 -21.82 1.40 -16.07
CA GLU A 111 -21.26 1.20 -17.40
C GLU A 111 -19.74 1.02 -17.27
N ARG A 112 -19.15 0.12 -18.06
CA ARG A 112 -17.69 0.06 -18.20
C ARG A 112 -17.25 1.15 -19.16
N THR A 113 -16.26 1.92 -18.75
CA THR A 113 -15.68 3.02 -19.51
C THR A 113 -14.17 2.88 -19.58
N GLY A 114 -13.56 3.37 -20.68
CA GLY A 114 -12.10 3.26 -20.83
C GLY A 114 -11.57 1.83 -20.78
N ALA A 115 -10.35 1.67 -20.28
CA ALA A 115 -9.66 0.37 -20.20
C ALA A 115 -10.03 -0.40 -18.93
N HIS A 116 -10.25 0.30 -17.80
CA HIS A 116 -10.40 -0.32 -16.48
C HIS A 116 -11.37 0.42 -15.55
N LYS A 117 -12.27 1.27 -16.08
CA LYS A 117 -13.23 2.00 -15.25
C LYS A 117 -14.62 1.36 -15.25
N LEU A 118 -15.26 1.42 -14.08
CA LEU A 118 -16.66 1.10 -13.88
C LEU A 118 -17.36 2.34 -13.33
N ALA A 119 -18.04 3.08 -14.22
CA ALA A 119 -18.84 4.23 -13.86
C ALA A 119 -20.14 3.77 -13.17
N VAL A 120 -20.47 4.41 -12.03
CA VAL A 120 -21.64 4.08 -11.22
C VAL A 120 -22.47 5.33 -10.95
N SER A 121 -23.77 5.28 -11.26
CA SER A 121 -24.72 6.35 -10.99
C SER A 121 -25.77 5.85 -9.99
N PRO A 122 -25.68 6.25 -8.71
CA PRO A 122 -26.65 5.89 -7.70
C PRO A 122 -28.01 6.52 -7.97
N LEU A 123 -29.10 5.89 -7.50
CA LEU A 123 -30.45 6.40 -7.67
C LEU A 123 -30.68 7.77 -7.00
N LEU A 124 -29.98 8.02 -5.92
CA LEU A 124 -29.99 9.29 -5.17
C LEU A 124 -28.56 9.79 -5.02
N PRO A 125 -28.35 11.12 -5.12
CA PRO A 125 -27.03 11.69 -4.89
C PRO A 125 -26.50 11.35 -3.50
N LEU A 126 -25.18 11.10 -3.41
CA LEU A 126 -24.46 10.90 -2.16
C LEU A 126 -24.15 12.25 -1.54
N LEU A 127 -24.27 12.33 -0.21
CA LEU A 127 -24.03 13.56 0.53
C LEU A 127 -22.62 13.59 1.12
N PRO A 128 -21.92 14.73 1.11
CA PRO A 128 -20.56 14.85 1.61
C PRO A 128 -20.48 14.52 3.10
N GLY A 129 -19.40 13.85 3.48
CA GLY A 129 -19.13 13.45 4.86
C GLY A 129 -19.97 12.25 5.34
N LEU A 130 -20.92 11.75 4.53
CA LEU A 130 -21.73 10.62 4.91
C LEU A 130 -21.20 9.30 4.35
N PRO A 131 -21.28 8.21 5.13
CA PRO A 131 -20.92 6.87 4.67
C PRO A 131 -21.96 6.37 3.65
N PHE A 132 -21.46 5.58 2.69
CA PHE A 132 -22.29 4.85 1.75
C PHE A 132 -21.70 3.47 1.45
N ALA A 133 -22.52 2.54 1.07
CA ALA A 133 -22.13 1.19 0.73
C ALA A 133 -22.32 0.93 -0.76
N ILE A 134 -21.35 0.29 -1.38
CA ILE A 134 -21.40 -0.19 -2.76
C ILE A 134 -21.35 -1.71 -2.71
N ALA A 135 -22.15 -2.39 -3.55
CA ALA A 135 -21.93 -3.81 -3.81
C ALA A 135 -21.94 -4.04 -5.32
N VAL A 136 -20.90 -4.72 -5.79
CA VAL A 136 -20.71 -5.09 -7.21
C VAL A 136 -20.74 -6.61 -7.29
N ASP A 137 -21.69 -7.15 -8.05
CA ASP A 137 -21.77 -8.58 -8.41
C ASP A 137 -21.17 -8.77 -9.80
N TYR A 138 -20.18 -9.66 -9.89
CA TYR A 138 -19.49 -9.92 -11.14
C TYR A 138 -19.14 -11.40 -11.27
N ALA A 139 -19.07 -11.92 -12.49
CA ALA A 139 -18.58 -13.25 -12.74
C ALA A 139 -18.20 -13.47 -14.20
N GLY A 140 -17.30 -14.40 -14.41
CA GLY A 140 -16.85 -14.82 -15.72
C GLY A 140 -15.52 -15.53 -15.66
N GLN A 141 -15.00 -15.85 -16.81
CA GLN A 141 -13.67 -16.39 -16.91
C GLN A 141 -12.64 -15.31 -16.64
N VAL A 142 -11.68 -15.60 -15.76
CA VAL A 142 -10.54 -14.70 -15.53
C VAL A 142 -9.52 -14.81 -16.64
N THR A 143 -8.98 -13.66 -17.03
CA THR A 143 -7.86 -13.60 -17.97
C THR A 143 -6.57 -13.81 -17.20
N ASP A 144 -5.73 -14.70 -17.72
CA ASP A 144 -4.37 -14.88 -17.22
C ASP A 144 -3.54 -13.65 -17.63
N THR A 145 -3.09 -12.89 -16.65
CA THR A 145 -2.31 -11.66 -16.82
C THR A 145 -1.04 -11.74 -15.98
N PRO A 146 -0.11 -12.64 -16.33
CA PRO A 146 1.15 -12.75 -15.61
C PRO A 146 1.85 -11.38 -15.61
N ASP A 147 2.54 -11.10 -14.51
CA ASP A 147 3.26 -9.84 -14.25
C ASP A 147 2.38 -8.58 -14.04
N SER A 148 1.04 -8.69 -14.11
CA SER A 148 0.17 -7.51 -13.98
C SER A 148 -1.20 -7.76 -13.34
N GLY A 149 -1.37 -8.84 -12.58
CA GLY A 149 -2.65 -9.09 -11.93
C GLY A 149 -2.94 -10.56 -11.64
N TRP A 150 -4.09 -11.04 -12.11
CA TRP A 150 -4.49 -12.43 -11.92
C TRP A 150 -3.64 -13.37 -12.77
N THR A 151 -2.91 -14.27 -12.12
CA THR A 151 -2.01 -15.22 -12.77
C THR A 151 -2.46 -16.65 -12.49
N VAL A 152 -2.51 -17.49 -13.52
CA VAL A 152 -2.86 -18.91 -13.39
C VAL A 152 -1.58 -19.71 -13.13
N SER A 153 -1.57 -20.49 -12.03
CA SER A 153 -0.42 -21.31 -11.67
C SER A 153 -0.34 -22.61 -12.51
N PRO A 154 0.83 -23.27 -12.58
CA PRO A 154 1.00 -24.53 -13.31
C PRO A 154 0.08 -25.66 -12.83
N SER A 155 -0.32 -25.66 -11.57
CA SER A 155 -1.28 -26.61 -10.99
C SER A 155 -2.71 -26.41 -11.49
N GLY A 156 -3.01 -25.25 -12.10
CA GLY A 156 -4.36 -24.80 -12.46
C GLY A 156 -4.99 -23.91 -11.38
N GLY A 157 -4.32 -23.68 -10.26
CA GLY A 157 -4.69 -22.65 -9.29
C GLY A 157 -4.46 -21.24 -9.83
N ALA A 158 -4.46 -20.25 -8.95
CA ALA A 158 -4.23 -18.86 -9.34
C ALA A 158 -3.74 -18.02 -8.16
N PHE A 159 -3.14 -16.87 -8.46
CA PHE A 159 -2.83 -15.84 -7.49
C PHE A 159 -2.94 -14.45 -8.13
N ALA A 160 -3.06 -13.43 -7.31
CA ALA A 160 -3.06 -12.04 -7.76
C ALA A 160 -1.81 -11.32 -7.26
N ALA A 161 -1.03 -10.79 -8.19
CA ALA A 161 0.17 -10.00 -7.92
C ALA A 161 0.45 -9.05 -9.08
N GLY A 162 1.02 -7.90 -8.81
CA GLY A 162 1.43 -6.92 -9.81
C GLY A 162 1.45 -5.51 -9.24
N GLU A 163 2.42 -4.73 -9.68
CA GLU A 163 2.63 -3.34 -9.33
C GLU A 163 2.86 -2.54 -10.63
N PRO A 164 2.38 -1.33 -10.75
CA PRO A 164 1.74 -0.46 -9.76
C PRO A 164 0.24 -0.69 -9.56
N HIS A 165 -0.43 -1.45 -10.43
CA HIS A 165 -1.86 -1.71 -10.38
C HIS A 165 -2.16 -3.14 -10.84
N SER A 166 -2.80 -3.92 -10.01
CA SER A 166 -3.15 -5.31 -10.31
C SER A 166 -4.52 -5.73 -9.78
N ALA A 167 -4.95 -5.09 -8.71
CA ALA A 167 -6.14 -5.51 -7.99
C ALA A 167 -7.42 -5.35 -8.82
N ALA A 168 -7.48 -4.37 -9.74
CA ALA A 168 -8.59 -4.18 -10.66
C ALA A 168 -8.88 -5.39 -11.57
N THR A 169 -7.95 -6.34 -11.69
CA THR A 169 -8.15 -7.58 -12.48
C THR A 169 -9.06 -8.59 -11.81
N TRP A 170 -9.25 -8.50 -10.48
CA TRP A 170 -9.99 -9.51 -9.74
C TRP A 170 -11.08 -8.97 -8.82
N TYR A 171 -11.05 -7.68 -8.41
CA TYR A 171 -12.17 -7.03 -7.74
C TYR A 171 -12.23 -5.53 -8.05
N PRO A 172 -13.42 -4.90 -8.01
CA PRO A 172 -13.56 -3.46 -8.20
C PRO A 172 -13.11 -2.70 -6.96
N LEU A 173 -12.31 -1.64 -7.16
CA LEU A 173 -11.73 -0.87 -6.06
C LEU A 173 -11.47 0.60 -6.45
N ASN A 174 -10.86 1.33 -5.54
CA ASN A 174 -10.18 2.60 -5.79
C ASN A 174 -8.67 2.31 -5.87
N ASP A 175 -8.14 2.09 -7.08
CA ASP A 175 -6.78 1.56 -7.29
C ASP A 175 -5.73 2.66 -7.26
N THR A 176 -5.31 3.01 -6.07
CA THR A 176 -4.29 4.04 -5.82
C THR A 176 -3.63 3.82 -4.46
N PRO A 177 -2.32 4.11 -4.30
CA PRO A 177 -1.68 4.10 -2.99
C PRO A 177 -2.27 5.11 -1.99
N LEU A 178 -2.98 6.15 -2.48
CA LEU A 178 -3.56 7.20 -1.65
C LEU A 178 -4.82 6.79 -0.89
N ASP A 179 -5.52 5.71 -1.31
CA ASP A 179 -6.78 5.28 -0.69
C ASP A 179 -6.62 3.89 -0.06
N LYS A 180 -5.97 3.87 1.10
CA LYS A 180 -5.77 2.65 1.88
C LYS A 180 -7.01 2.33 2.71
N ALA A 181 -7.41 1.06 2.71
CA ALA A 181 -8.58 0.58 3.43
C ALA A 181 -8.32 -0.75 4.14
N THR A 182 -9.12 -1.10 5.13
CA THR A 182 -9.13 -2.44 5.70
C THR A 182 -9.70 -3.44 4.70
N PHE A 183 -9.26 -4.71 4.81
CA PHE A 183 -9.57 -5.72 3.79
C PHE A 183 -9.98 -7.04 4.41
N GLU A 184 -11.06 -7.62 3.92
CA GLU A 184 -11.52 -8.96 4.28
C GLU A 184 -11.91 -9.72 3.01
N VAL A 185 -11.48 -10.99 2.91
CA VAL A 185 -11.84 -11.85 1.79
C VAL A 185 -12.27 -13.21 2.27
N ARG A 186 -13.41 -13.66 1.76
CA ARG A 186 -13.94 -15.02 1.88
C ARG A 186 -13.88 -15.68 0.52
N VAL A 187 -13.17 -16.81 0.42
CA VAL A 187 -13.03 -17.55 -0.83
C VAL A 187 -13.53 -18.96 -0.67
N THR A 188 -14.38 -19.38 -1.59
CA THR A 188 -14.85 -20.76 -1.72
C THR A 188 -14.20 -21.40 -2.94
N VAL A 189 -13.65 -22.60 -2.76
CA VAL A 189 -12.97 -23.39 -3.79
C VAL A 189 -13.38 -24.87 -3.65
N PRO A 190 -13.12 -25.76 -4.64
CA PRO A 190 -13.23 -27.20 -4.41
C PRO A 190 -12.35 -27.65 -3.25
N GLN A 191 -12.78 -28.66 -2.50
CA GLN A 191 -12.24 -29.00 -1.17
C GLN A 191 -10.74 -29.26 -1.14
N GLU A 192 -10.17 -29.75 -2.23
CA GLU A 192 -8.73 -30.07 -2.35
C GLU A 192 -7.80 -28.88 -2.51
N TRP A 193 -8.36 -27.67 -2.72
CA TRP A 193 -7.61 -26.45 -2.89
C TRP A 193 -7.43 -25.70 -1.58
N GLU A 194 -6.26 -25.10 -1.40
CA GLU A 194 -5.94 -24.19 -0.31
C GLU A 194 -6.05 -22.73 -0.76
N VAL A 195 -6.35 -21.85 0.20
CA VAL A 195 -6.47 -20.41 -0.06
C VAL A 195 -5.64 -19.63 0.94
N VAL A 196 -4.84 -18.70 0.44
CA VAL A 196 -4.02 -17.77 1.25
C VAL A 196 -4.27 -16.34 0.80
N SER A 197 -4.27 -15.40 1.74
CA SER A 197 -4.42 -13.98 1.47
C SER A 197 -3.70 -13.15 2.56
N ASN A 198 -3.83 -11.82 2.49
CA ASN A 198 -3.30 -10.89 3.48
C ASN A 198 -3.92 -11.07 4.87
N GLY A 199 -3.16 -10.74 5.90
CA GLY A 199 -3.65 -10.69 7.28
C GLY A 199 -3.79 -12.05 7.96
N LEU A 200 -4.77 -12.20 8.83
CA LEU A 200 -5.01 -13.40 9.63
C LEU A 200 -6.11 -14.28 9.02
N ARG A 201 -5.86 -15.58 8.96
CA ARG A 201 -6.88 -16.57 8.64
C ARG A 201 -7.88 -16.65 9.80
N THR A 202 -9.13 -16.25 9.56
CA THR A 202 -10.18 -16.18 10.59
C THR A 202 -11.12 -17.38 10.56
N ARG A 203 -11.21 -18.04 9.39
CA ARG A 203 -12.04 -19.23 9.21
C ARG A 203 -11.46 -20.15 8.15
N ASP A 204 -11.68 -21.46 8.32
CA ASP A 204 -11.32 -22.48 7.36
C ASP A 204 -12.27 -23.68 7.57
N VAL A 205 -13.18 -23.90 6.65
CA VAL A 205 -14.24 -24.91 6.78
C VAL A 205 -14.47 -25.64 5.46
N ALA A 206 -14.41 -26.97 5.51
CA ALA A 206 -14.78 -27.84 4.41
C ALA A 206 -16.13 -28.53 4.66
N ASP A 207 -16.94 -28.72 3.61
CA ASP A 207 -18.25 -29.36 3.69
C ASP A 207 -18.32 -30.73 2.99
N GLY A 208 -17.18 -31.21 2.47
CA GLY A 208 -17.06 -32.46 1.74
C GLY A 208 -17.01 -32.32 0.22
N THR A 209 -17.35 -31.13 -0.29
CA THR A 209 -17.26 -30.77 -1.72
C THR A 209 -16.48 -29.50 -1.96
N HIS A 210 -16.66 -28.53 -1.07
CA HIS A 210 -16.01 -27.23 -1.13
C HIS A 210 -15.31 -26.90 0.19
N ARG A 211 -14.39 -25.97 0.11
CA ARG A 211 -13.69 -25.34 1.24
C ARG A 211 -13.92 -23.84 1.17
N THR A 212 -14.28 -23.26 2.28
CA THR A 212 -14.41 -21.79 2.42
C THR A 212 -13.39 -21.30 3.43
N VAL A 213 -12.53 -20.40 3.01
CA VAL A 213 -11.47 -19.79 3.83
C VAL A 213 -11.70 -18.28 3.92
N GLU A 214 -11.57 -17.73 5.12
CA GLU A 214 -11.71 -16.30 5.37
C GLU A 214 -10.40 -15.73 5.91
N TRP A 215 -9.96 -14.62 5.31
CA TRP A 215 -8.79 -13.85 5.71
C TRP A 215 -9.19 -12.41 6.01
N ARG A 216 -8.54 -11.81 7.00
CA ARG A 216 -8.82 -10.44 7.41
C ARG A 216 -7.54 -9.68 7.70
N LEU A 217 -7.41 -8.52 7.08
CA LEU A 217 -6.37 -7.52 7.31
C LEU A 217 -7.01 -6.28 7.94
N ARG A 218 -6.62 -5.97 9.18
CA ARG A 218 -7.17 -4.82 9.93
C ARG A 218 -6.42 -3.53 9.70
N ASP A 219 -5.16 -3.64 9.29
CA ASP A 219 -4.34 -2.49 8.97
C ASP A 219 -4.67 -2.00 7.55
N PRO A 220 -4.71 -0.69 7.32
CA PRO A 220 -5.01 -0.15 6.00
C PRO A 220 -4.00 -0.63 4.95
N VAL A 221 -4.50 -1.02 3.79
CA VAL A 221 -3.72 -1.56 2.67
C VAL A 221 -4.07 -0.84 1.37
N ALA A 222 -3.06 -0.54 0.56
CA ALA A 222 -3.26 -0.09 -0.82
C ALA A 222 -3.69 -1.26 -1.73
N GLY A 223 -4.44 -0.96 -2.80
CA GLY A 223 -5.02 -1.98 -3.67
C GLY A 223 -3.98 -2.97 -4.21
N TYR A 224 -2.86 -2.48 -4.76
CA TYR A 224 -1.82 -3.31 -5.36
C TYR A 224 -1.14 -4.30 -4.38
N LEU A 225 -1.20 -4.01 -3.08
CA LEU A 225 -0.64 -4.85 -2.01
C LEU A 225 -1.61 -5.93 -1.52
N THR A 226 -2.84 -5.98 -2.06
CA THR A 226 -3.80 -7.04 -1.76
C THR A 226 -3.56 -8.25 -2.65
N THR A 227 -3.69 -9.43 -2.06
CA THR A 227 -3.50 -10.69 -2.79
C THR A 227 -4.50 -11.75 -2.37
N VAL A 228 -4.74 -12.69 -3.25
CA VAL A 228 -5.31 -14.00 -2.99
C VAL A 228 -4.54 -15.03 -3.79
N ALA A 229 -4.21 -16.14 -3.17
CA ALA A 229 -3.52 -17.25 -3.81
C ALA A 229 -4.25 -18.55 -3.53
N ILE A 230 -4.45 -19.36 -4.57
CA ILE A 230 -5.22 -20.61 -4.57
C ILE A 230 -4.37 -21.68 -5.22
N ASP A 231 -3.92 -22.66 -4.44
CA ASP A 231 -3.10 -23.76 -4.95
C ASP A 231 -3.16 -24.96 -3.97
N HIS A 232 -2.40 -26.02 -4.23
CA HIS A 232 -2.17 -27.16 -3.33
C HIS A 232 -1.00 -26.84 -2.38
N PHE A 233 -1.17 -25.82 -1.54
CA PHE A 233 -0.10 -25.33 -0.68
C PHE A 233 0.29 -26.29 0.44
N GLU A 234 1.60 -26.35 0.73
CA GLU A 234 2.10 -26.74 2.04
C GLU A 234 2.32 -25.51 2.90
N PHE A 235 2.08 -25.63 4.22
CA PHE A 235 2.16 -24.49 5.13
C PHE A 235 3.35 -24.59 6.09
N LEU A 236 3.85 -23.42 6.50
CA LEU A 236 4.78 -23.23 7.60
C LEU A 236 4.17 -22.21 8.57
N GLU A 237 3.94 -22.67 9.79
CA GLU A 237 3.48 -21.78 10.88
C GLU A 237 4.61 -21.56 11.87
N GLN A 238 4.91 -20.30 12.17
CA GLN A 238 5.95 -19.88 13.10
C GLN A 238 5.39 -18.82 14.03
N ARG A 239 6.15 -18.47 15.06
CA ARG A 239 5.89 -17.33 15.94
C ARG A 239 7.17 -16.60 16.24
N ARG A 240 7.11 -15.28 16.24
CA ARG A 240 8.17 -14.44 16.79
C ARG A 240 8.18 -14.49 18.32
N ALA A 241 9.27 -14.01 18.91
CA ALA A 241 9.44 -13.98 20.37
C ALA A 241 8.37 -13.13 21.09
N ASP A 242 7.85 -12.08 20.42
CA ASP A 242 6.77 -11.22 20.90
C ASP A 242 5.37 -11.86 20.78
N GLY A 243 5.28 -13.06 20.18
CA GLY A 243 4.04 -13.79 19.95
C GLY A 243 3.39 -13.53 18.59
N THR A 244 3.91 -12.63 17.74
CA THR A 244 3.39 -12.37 16.38
C THR A 244 3.37 -13.66 15.57
N PRO A 245 2.19 -14.10 15.05
CA PRO A 245 2.10 -15.30 14.24
C PRO A 245 2.66 -15.03 12.83
N LEU A 246 3.38 -16.01 12.30
CA LEU A 246 3.86 -16.01 10.92
C LEU A 246 3.26 -17.22 10.20
N PHE A 247 2.72 -16.98 9.01
CA PHE A 247 2.05 -18.00 8.24
C PHE A 247 2.51 -17.94 6.78
N SER A 248 3.17 -18.99 6.31
CA SER A 248 3.72 -19.04 4.96
C SER A 248 3.22 -20.25 4.19
N ALA A 249 3.05 -20.08 2.88
CA ALA A 249 2.51 -21.06 1.98
C ALA A 249 3.48 -21.34 0.82
N PHE A 250 3.59 -22.60 0.44
CA PHE A 250 4.51 -23.07 -0.61
C PHE A 250 3.73 -23.88 -1.63
N ALA A 251 3.71 -23.43 -2.88
CA ALA A 251 3.21 -24.22 -3.99
C ALA A 251 4.04 -25.53 -4.13
N PRO A 252 3.53 -26.58 -4.75
CA PRO A 252 4.14 -27.90 -4.72
C PRO A 252 5.63 -27.95 -5.12
N GLN A 253 6.05 -27.13 -6.08
CA GLN A 253 7.45 -27.09 -6.53
C GLN A 253 8.31 -26.07 -5.76
N ALA A 254 7.69 -25.23 -4.91
CA ALA A 254 8.35 -24.20 -4.11
C ALA A 254 8.71 -24.66 -2.69
N VAL A 255 8.36 -25.88 -2.28
CA VAL A 255 8.55 -26.42 -0.91
C VAL A 255 10.01 -26.32 -0.42
N SER A 256 10.98 -26.42 -1.33
CA SER A 256 12.42 -26.28 -1.01
C SER A 256 12.78 -24.90 -0.49
N ARG A 257 11.97 -23.86 -0.76
CA ARG A 257 12.18 -22.48 -0.27
C ARG A 257 11.85 -22.30 1.20
N ARG A 258 11.25 -23.32 1.85
CA ARG A 258 10.98 -23.32 3.28
C ARG A 258 12.20 -22.98 4.15
N GLU A 259 13.41 -23.34 3.71
CA GLU A 259 14.64 -23.02 4.42
C GLU A 259 14.92 -21.51 4.51
N LEU A 260 14.56 -20.75 3.46
CA LEU A 260 14.65 -19.29 3.47
C LEU A 260 13.65 -18.69 4.48
N GLU A 261 12.42 -19.18 4.41
CA GLU A 261 11.33 -18.70 5.24
C GLU A 261 11.50 -19.04 6.73
N ASN A 262 12.24 -20.09 7.07
CA ASN A 262 12.63 -20.39 8.45
C ASN A 262 13.42 -19.24 9.11
N ARG A 263 14.03 -18.37 8.32
CA ARG A 263 14.77 -17.20 8.78
C ARG A 263 13.90 -15.95 8.94
N LEU A 264 12.62 -15.98 8.57
CA LEU A 264 11.74 -14.82 8.65
C LEU A 264 11.69 -14.16 10.05
N PRO A 265 11.61 -14.91 11.16
CA PRO A 265 11.68 -14.27 12.49
C PRO A 265 12.96 -13.44 12.69
N GLU A 266 14.13 -13.97 12.29
CA GLU A 266 15.41 -13.26 12.37
C GLU A 266 15.44 -12.01 11.47
N ILE A 267 14.85 -12.10 10.27
CA ILE A 267 14.77 -10.97 9.32
C ILE A 267 13.92 -9.86 9.91
N LEU A 268 12.72 -10.18 10.40
CA LEU A 268 11.83 -9.17 10.99
C LEU A 268 12.44 -8.54 12.25
N ASP A 269 13.09 -9.32 13.11
CA ASP A 269 13.79 -8.80 14.30
C ASP A 269 14.94 -7.85 13.89
N PHE A 270 15.66 -8.16 12.81
CA PHE A 270 16.69 -7.29 12.27
C PHE A 270 16.10 -5.97 11.73
N LEU A 271 15.04 -6.05 10.92
CA LEU A 271 14.37 -4.87 10.34
C LEU A 271 13.79 -3.95 11.41
N GLU A 272 13.26 -4.50 12.51
CA GLU A 272 12.82 -3.71 13.65
C GLU A 272 13.96 -2.89 14.28
N THR A 273 15.18 -3.40 14.29
CA THR A 273 16.33 -2.62 14.79
C THR A 273 16.64 -1.39 13.93
N LEU A 274 16.25 -1.42 12.66
CA LEU A 274 16.49 -0.35 11.69
C LEU A 274 15.33 0.64 11.62
N TYR A 275 14.09 0.13 11.57
CA TYR A 275 12.92 0.90 11.18
C TYR A 275 11.86 1.03 12.28
N GLY A 276 12.11 0.44 13.46
CA GLY A 276 11.16 0.43 14.57
C GLY A 276 10.16 -0.73 14.49
N PRO A 277 9.17 -0.79 15.41
CA PRO A 277 8.29 -1.94 15.55
C PRO A 277 7.66 -2.41 14.24
N TYR A 278 7.54 -3.73 14.07
CA TYR A 278 6.85 -4.33 12.93
C TYR A 278 5.42 -3.76 12.82
N PRO A 279 5.00 -3.29 11.65
CA PRO A 279 3.76 -2.53 11.57
C PRO A 279 2.48 -3.37 11.68
N PHE A 280 2.54 -4.70 11.46
CA PHE A 280 1.36 -5.53 11.26
C PHE A 280 1.17 -6.62 12.32
N GLU A 281 -0.06 -7.17 12.40
CA GLU A 281 -0.41 -8.20 13.39
C GLU A 281 0.07 -9.63 13.01
N THR A 282 0.58 -9.82 11.79
CA THR A 282 1.05 -11.10 11.25
C THR A 282 2.04 -10.88 10.11
N GLY A 283 2.84 -11.90 9.77
CA GLY A 283 3.73 -11.93 8.63
C GLY A 283 3.73 -13.29 7.96
N GLY A 284 4.56 -13.47 6.96
CA GLY A 284 4.73 -14.74 6.23
C GLY A 284 5.12 -14.50 4.77
N GLY A 285 4.96 -15.52 3.92
CA GLY A 285 5.22 -15.45 2.50
C GLY A 285 4.38 -16.43 1.71
N ILE A 286 4.17 -16.16 0.42
CA ILE A 286 3.52 -17.04 -0.53
C ILE A 286 4.54 -17.37 -1.61
N TYR A 287 5.02 -18.60 -1.64
CA TYR A 287 6.01 -19.08 -2.60
C TYR A 287 5.28 -19.78 -3.74
N VAL A 288 5.24 -19.13 -4.90
CA VAL A 288 4.61 -19.70 -6.10
C VAL A 288 5.61 -20.51 -6.94
N ASP A 289 5.11 -21.34 -7.82
CA ASP A 289 5.91 -22.14 -8.77
C ASP A 289 5.74 -21.66 -10.23
N THR A 290 5.12 -20.51 -10.42
CA THR A 290 4.97 -19.82 -11.69
C THR A 290 6.25 -19.04 -12.01
N ASP A 291 6.69 -19.06 -13.27
CA ASP A 291 7.88 -18.31 -13.73
C ASP A 291 7.56 -16.81 -13.81
N LEU A 292 7.62 -16.14 -12.67
CA LEU A 292 7.50 -14.70 -12.55
C LEU A 292 8.85 -14.01 -12.67
N GLN A 293 8.87 -12.80 -13.25
CA GLN A 293 10.07 -12.00 -13.39
C GLN A 293 10.35 -11.13 -12.15
N PHE A 294 9.43 -11.09 -11.17
CA PHE A 294 9.50 -10.32 -9.93
C PHE A 294 9.02 -11.14 -8.73
N SER A 295 9.38 -10.73 -7.54
CA SER A 295 8.65 -10.98 -6.30
C SER A 295 7.90 -9.71 -5.93
N LEU A 296 6.91 -9.76 -5.03
CA LEU A 296 6.10 -8.60 -4.68
C LEU A 296 5.80 -8.58 -3.18
N GLU A 297 5.94 -7.42 -2.60
CA GLU A 297 5.79 -7.11 -1.19
C GLU A 297 4.36 -7.19 -0.64
N THR A 298 3.42 -7.85 -1.28
CA THR A 298 2.02 -7.86 -0.83
C THR A 298 1.88 -7.88 0.69
N GLN A 299 1.12 -6.94 1.25
CA GLN A 299 1.16 -6.58 2.68
C GLN A 299 0.91 -7.80 3.58
N THR A 300 1.81 -8.08 4.53
CA THR A 300 1.87 -9.24 5.43
C THR A 300 2.20 -10.59 4.79
N ARG A 301 2.15 -10.71 3.47
CA ARG A 301 2.33 -11.97 2.71
C ARG A 301 2.99 -11.70 1.35
N PRO A 302 4.27 -11.31 1.30
CA PRO A 302 4.96 -11.17 0.02
C PRO A 302 4.81 -12.41 -0.85
N ILE A 303 4.65 -12.19 -2.16
CA ILE A 303 4.64 -13.24 -3.17
C ILE A 303 6.04 -13.41 -3.72
N TYR A 304 6.53 -14.64 -3.68
CA TYR A 304 7.90 -15.00 -4.05
C TYR A 304 7.94 -15.88 -5.29
N ALA A 305 8.69 -15.42 -6.29
CA ALA A 305 8.99 -16.17 -7.50
C ALA A 305 9.92 -17.39 -7.23
N PRO A 306 9.99 -18.37 -8.13
CA PRO A 306 10.83 -19.58 -7.96
C PRO A 306 12.33 -19.31 -7.79
N TRP A 307 12.84 -18.19 -8.30
CA TRP A 307 14.26 -17.79 -8.21
C TRP A 307 14.62 -17.11 -6.90
N THR A 308 13.65 -16.78 -6.05
CA THR A 308 13.84 -16.07 -4.77
C THR A 308 14.99 -16.67 -3.94
N ASP A 309 15.85 -15.81 -3.44
CA ASP A 309 16.91 -16.10 -2.49
C ASP A 309 16.72 -15.33 -1.18
N LEU A 310 17.68 -15.40 -0.28
CA LEU A 310 17.60 -14.71 1.01
C LEU A 310 17.61 -13.19 0.86
N ASN A 311 18.36 -12.67 -0.11
CA ASN A 311 18.39 -11.24 -0.39
C ASN A 311 17.00 -10.74 -0.76
N THR A 312 16.30 -11.44 -1.66
CA THR A 312 14.92 -11.16 -2.04
C THR A 312 13.99 -11.21 -0.82
N VAL A 313 14.11 -12.20 0.07
CA VAL A 313 13.26 -12.26 1.27
C VAL A 313 13.50 -11.05 2.18
N VAL A 314 14.73 -10.59 2.34
CA VAL A 314 15.03 -9.37 3.11
C VAL A 314 14.46 -8.13 2.42
N HIS A 315 14.55 -8.04 1.09
CA HIS A 315 14.01 -6.96 0.28
C HIS A 315 12.50 -6.83 0.47
N GLU A 316 11.74 -7.88 0.17
CA GLU A 316 10.26 -7.88 0.26
C GLU A 316 9.75 -7.64 1.69
N ASN A 317 10.47 -8.11 2.70
CA ASN A 317 10.09 -7.81 4.08
C ASN A 317 10.47 -6.39 4.53
N THR A 318 11.43 -5.73 3.89
CA THR A 318 11.72 -4.32 4.15
C THR A 318 10.57 -3.43 3.70
N HIS A 319 9.92 -3.79 2.61
CA HIS A 319 8.73 -3.09 2.12
C HIS A 319 7.59 -3.04 3.13
N GLN A 320 7.51 -3.97 4.09
CA GLN A 320 6.47 -3.91 5.12
C GLN A 320 6.49 -2.58 5.90
N TRP A 321 7.64 -1.88 5.94
CA TRP A 321 7.77 -0.51 6.44
C TRP A 321 7.76 0.52 5.31
N TRP A 322 8.58 0.31 4.26
CA TRP A 322 8.82 1.21 3.14
C TRP A 322 8.10 0.74 1.87
N GLY A 323 6.85 1.09 1.71
CA GLY A 323 5.95 0.65 0.64
C GLY A 323 4.57 0.32 1.16
N ASP A 324 4.47 -0.54 2.17
CA ASP A 324 3.21 -1.05 2.69
C ASP A 324 2.64 -0.15 3.80
N SER A 325 3.32 -0.12 4.96
CA SER A 325 2.87 0.73 6.06
C SER A 325 2.93 2.21 5.68
N MET A 326 4.03 2.65 5.10
CA MET A 326 4.18 3.96 4.48
C MET A 326 4.28 3.78 2.96
N SER A 327 3.27 4.18 2.20
CA SER A 327 3.29 4.12 0.73
C SER A 327 3.62 5.48 0.12
N VAL A 328 4.00 5.49 -1.16
CA VAL A 328 4.20 6.73 -1.91
C VAL A 328 2.90 7.50 -2.12
N THR A 329 3.00 8.82 -2.32
CA THR A 329 1.86 9.64 -2.74
C THR A 329 1.65 9.61 -4.26
N GLN A 330 2.69 9.26 -5.01
CA GLN A 330 2.70 9.17 -6.46
C GLN A 330 3.83 8.24 -6.90
N TRP A 331 3.65 7.55 -8.01
CA TRP A 331 4.58 6.54 -8.49
C TRP A 331 5.94 7.09 -8.93
N SER A 332 6.03 8.38 -9.25
CA SER A 332 7.30 9.04 -9.53
C SER A 332 8.26 9.09 -8.33
N ASP A 333 7.77 8.81 -7.11
CA ASP A 333 8.53 8.79 -5.86
C ASP A 333 8.90 7.35 -5.39
N ILE A 334 8.81 6.35 -6.27
CA ILE A 334 9.01 4.91 -5.98
C ILE A 334 10.34 4.60 -5.27
N CYS A 335 11.35 5.45 -5.39
CA CYS A 335 12.60 5.29 -4.64
C CYS A 335 12.38 5.30 -3.10
N LEU A 336 11.28 5.85 -2.58
CA LEU A 336 10.92 5.72 -1.16
C LEU A 336 10.58 4.28 -0.77
N ASN A 337 10.16 3.45 -1.71
CA ASN A 337 9.95 2.02 -1.50
C ASN A 337 11.25 1.26 -1.85
N GLU A 338 11.60 1.22 -3.13
CA GLU A 338 12.59 0.34 -3.71
C GLU A 338 14.04 0.64 -3.31
N CYS A 339 14.40 1.92 -3.21
CA CYS A 339 15.77 2.26 -2.81
C CYS A 339 16.08 1.77 -1.40
N PHE A 340 15.09 1.84 -0.47
CA PHE A 340 15.26 1.41 0.91
C PHE A 340 15.25 -0.11 1.04
N ALA A 341 14.37 -0.81 0.32
CA ALA A 341 14.33 -2.26 0.30
C ALA A 341 15.65 -2.83 -0.24
N SER A 342 16.11 -2.34 -1.38
CA SER A 342 17.38 -2.75 -1.98
C SER A 342 18.58 -2.40 -1.11
N TYR A 343 18.62 -1.21 -0.50
CA TYR A 343 19.72 -0.85 0.40
C TYR A 343 19.80 -1.76 1.62
N THR A 344 18.64 -2.14 2.16
CA THR A 344 18.58 -3.06 3.29
C THR A 344 19.08 -4.45 2.91
N ALA A 345 18.63 -4.97 1.78
CA ALA A 345 18.98 -6.30 1.31
C ALA A 345 20.44 -6.40 0.84
N ASP A 346 20.93 -5.40 0.06
CA ASP A 346 22.22 -5.46 -0.59
C ASP A 346 23.38 -4.92 0.28
N TYR A 347 23.08 -4.05 1.26
CA TYR A 347 24.10 -3.40 2.09
C TYR A 347 23.92 -3.70 3.58
N LEU A 348 22.77 -3.38 4.18
CA LEU A 348 22.63 -3.45 5.64
C LEU A 348 22.60 -4.88 6.17
N TRP A 349 21.92 -5.80 5.49
CA TRP A 349 21.93 -7.20 5.85
C TRP A 349 23.30 -7.84 5.69
N PRO A 350 24.00 -7.73 4.54
CA PRO A 350 25.35 -8.24 4.37
C PRO A 350 26.36 -7.65 5.37
N GLU A 351 26.29 -6.35 5.66
CA GLU A 351 27.15 -5.71 6.64
C GLU A 351 26.96 -6.30 8.04
N ARG A 352 25.71 -6.38 8.51
CA ARG A 352 25.37 -6.66 9.89
C ARG A 352 25.28 -8.15 10.21
N LYS A 353 24.92 -8.96 9.23
CA LYS A 353 24.66 -10.41 9.40
C LYS A 353 25.75 -11.30 8.79
N GLU A 354 26.47 -10.80 7.79
CA GLU A 354 27.49 -11.58 7.07
C GLU A 354 28.90 -11.00 7.24
N GLY A 355 29.06 -9.83 7.84
CA GLY A 355 30.34 -9.18 8.07
C GLY A 355 31.04 -8.72 6.79
N LYS A 356 30.26 -8.44 5.73
CA LYS A 356 30.82 -7.97 4.44
C LYS A 356 31.29 -6.52 4.55
N ASP A 357 32.35 -6.20 3.82
CA ASP A 357 32.87 -4.85 3.63
C ASP A 357 32.03 -4.14 2.55
N VAL A 358 30.95 -3.49 3.00
CA VAL A 358 30.01 -2.81 2.09
C VAL A 358 30.57 -1.51 1.53
N ASP A 359 31.53 -0.86 2.20
CA ASP A 359 32.23 0.30 1.68
C ASP A 359 33.07 -0.07 0.46
N ARG A 360 33.71 -1.25 0.50
CA ARG A 360 34.43 -1.77 -0.66
C ARG A 360 33.46 -2.12 -1.78
N MET A 361 32.33 -2.81 -1.49
CA MET A 361 31.31 -3.13 -2.48
C MET A 361 30.75 -1.86 -3.15
N TYR A 362 30.52 -0.82 -2.36
CA TYR A 362 30.10 0.49 -2.86
C TYR A 362 31.11 1.07 -3.86
N ARG A 363 32.40 1.14 -3.48
CA ARG A 363 33.48 1.68 -4.35
C ARG A 363 33.60 0.87 -5.64
N GLU A 364 33.61 -0.46 -5.55
CA GLU A 364 33.67 -1.34 -6.71
C GLU A 364 32.49 -1.11 -7.67
N THR A 365 31.29 -0.86 -7.12
CA THR A 365 30.10 -0.59 -7.93
C THR A 365 30.16 0.81 -8.56
N VAL A 366 30.57 1.83 -7.82
CA VAL A 366 30.74 3.18 -8.36
C VAL A 366 31.84 3.18 -9.47
N ASP A 367 32.96 2.53 -9.25
CA ASP A 367 34.04 2.45 -10.24
C ASP A 367 33.58 1.73 -11.51
N LYS A 368 32.78 0.67 -11.39
CA LYS A 368 32.21 -0.07 -12.52
C LYS A 368 31.33 0.79 -13.42
N TYR A 369 30.52 1.66 -12.82
CA TYR A 369 29.50 2.43 -13.55
C TYR A 369 29.87 3.92 -13.73
N ARG A 370 31.01 4.39 -13.21
CA ARG A 370 31.37 5.80 -13.19
C ARG A 370 31.33 6.45 -14.57
N ASP A 371 31.87 5.76 -15.58
CA ASP A 371 31.97 6.23 -16.95
C ASP A 371 30.88 5.69 -17.87
N ASP A 372 29.84 5.08 -17.29
CA ASP A 372 28.69 4.55 -18.03
C ASP A 372 27.54 5.59 -18.05
N PRO A 373 27.36 6.34 -19.18
CA PRO A 373 26.32 7.36 -19.26
C PRO A 373 24.92 6.77 -19.20
N ASP A 374 24.70 5.52 -19.64
CA ASP A 374 23.37 4.90 -19.63
C ASP A 374 22.92 4.60 -18.20
N PHE A 375 23.84 4.16 -17.34
CA PHE A 375 23.59 3.94 -15.92
C PHE A 375 23.11 5.20 -15.18
N TRP A 376 23.61 6.38 -15.57
CA TRP A 376 23.27 7.65 -14.92
C TRP A 376 22.11 8.40 -15.59
N SER A 377 21.70 8.01 -16.78
CA SER A 377 20.79 8.78 -17.64
C SER A 377 19.36 8.94 -17.10
N ILE A 378 18.93 8.06 -16.17
CA ILE A 378 17.59 8.06 -15.59
C ILE A 378 17.69 8.57 -14.14
N PRO A 379 16.96 9.63 -13.74
CA PRO A 379 16.98 10.10 -12.35
C PRO A 379 16.32 9.10 -11.39
N LEU A 380 16.69 9.12 -10.10
CA LEU A 380 16.05 8.29 -9.06
C LEU A 380 14.68 8.85 -8.67
N GLN A 381 14.55 10.17 -8.62
CA GLN A 381 13.25 10.83 -8.46
C GLN A 381 12.69 11.16 -9.83
N ASN A 382 11.43 10.81 -10.07
CA ASN A 382 10.75 11.04 -11.35
C ASN A 382 11.51 10.39 -12.55
N PRO A 383 11.73 9.07 -12.53
CA PRO A 383 12.43 8.34 -13.61
C PRO A 383 11.71 8.40 -14.95
N GLY A 384 10.41 8.73 -14.95
CA GLY A 384 9.52 8.75 -16.11
C GLY A 384 8.63 7.52 -16.19
N ALA A 385 7.41 7.70 -16.66
CA ALA A 385 6.40 6.65 -16.78
C ALA A 385 6.92 5.41 -17.52
N GLY A 386 6.71 4.22 -16.94
CA GLY A 386 7.20 2.93 -17.44
C GLY A 386 8.71 2.70 -17.22
N ARG A 387 9.38 3.55 -16.42
CA ARG A 387 10.80 3.39 -16.06
C ARG A 387 11.03 3.40 -14.55
N GLU A 388 9.97 3.33 -13.76
CA GLU A 388 9.98 3.42 -12.29
C GLU A 388 10.93 2.41 -11.68
N PHE A 389 10.94 1.19 -12.20
CA PHE A 389 11.68 0.05 -11.68
C PHE A 389 13.04 -0.20 -12.38
N THR A 390 13.61 0.79 -13.08
CA THR A 390 14.84 0.55 -13.87
C THR A 390 16.13 0.82 -13.12
N VAL A 391 16.22 1.87 -12.29
CA VAL A 391 17.47 2.31 -11.66
C VAL A 391 17.45 2.24 -10.13
N VAL A 392 16.29 2.06 -9.53
CA VAL A 392 16.09 2.10 -8.08
C VAL A 392 16.82 0.98 -7.35
N TYR A 393 16.96 -0.20 -7.97
CA TYR A 393 17.61 -1.38 -7.40
C TYR A 393 19.13 -1.29 -7.30
N THR A 394 19.78 -0.47 -8.12
CA THR A 394 21.25 -0.33 -8.11
C THR A 394 21.69 1.05 -7.66
N ARG A 395 21.15 2.13 -8.26
CA ARG A 395 21.51 3.50 -7.87
C ARG A 395 20.91 3.91 -6.52
N GLY A 396 19.72 3.38 -6.17
CA GLY A 396 19.10 3.63 -4.88
C GLY A 396 19.97 3.25 -3.69
N PRO A 397 20.48 2.02 -3.61
CA PRO A 397 21.45 1.61 -2.60
C PRO A 397 22.71 2.48 -2.55
N LEU A 398 23.26 2.89 -3.70
CA LEU A 398 24.41 3.79 -3.75
C LEU A 398 24.08 5.16 -3.15
N PHE A 399 22.95 5.74 -3.51
CA PHE A 399 22.46 6.99 -2.93
C PHE A 399 22.36 6.91 -1.40
N LEU A 400 21.70 5.88 -0.89
CA LEU A 400 21.47 5.73 0.56
C LEU A 400 22.77 5.44 1.32
N HIS A 401 23.72 4.72 0.72
CA HIS A 401 25.03 4.48 1.32
C HIS A 401 25.85 5.77 1.39
N ALA A 402 25.91 6.55 0.32
CA ALA A 402 26.53 7.86 0.34
C ALA A 402 25.87 8.82 1.34
N LEU A 403 24.53 8.86 1.41
CA LEU A 403 23.79 9.66 2.38
C LEU A 403 24.12 9.24 3.83
N ARG A 404 24.23 7.93 4.10
CA ARG A 404 24.63 7.41 5.42
C ARG A 404 26.00 7.92 5.82
N HIS A 405 26.99 7.90 4.92
CA HIS A 405 28.34 8.38 5.20
C HIS A 405 28.42 9.91 5.30
N LEU A 406 27.56 10.63 4.61
CA LEU A 406 27.45 12.10 4.74
C LEU A 406 26.88 12.50 6.10
N LEU A 407 25.85 11.81 6.59
CA LEU A 407 25.18 12.12 7.84
C LEU A 407 25.82 11.44 9.06
N GLY A 408 26.47 10.31 8.86
CA GLY A 408 26.92 9.39 9.90
C GLY A 408 25.79 8.55 10.51
N ASP A 409 26.13 7.37 11.00
CA ASP A 409 25.18 6.37 11.55
C ASP A 409 24.30 6.93 12.67
N ALA A 410 24.85 7.81 13.50
CA ALA A 410 24.14 8.41 14.64
C ALA A 410 22.94 9.30 14.23
N ILE A 411 22.97 9.84 13.01
CA ILE A 411 21.85 10.62 12.44
C ILE A 411 21.03 9.74 11.51
N PHE A 412 21.69 9.00 10.60
CA PHE A 412 21.03 8.26 9.53
C PHE A 412 20.00 7.25 10.06
N PHE A 413 20.38 6.27 10.87
CA PHE A 413 19.46 5.23 11.32
C PHE A 413 18.25 5.76 12.12
N PRO A 414 18.44 6.63 13.14
CA PRO A 414 17.29 7.23 13.82
C PRO A 414 16.40 8.07 12.90
N ALA A 415 16.97 8.70 11.87
CA ALA A 415 16.20 9.49 10.91
C ALA A 415 15.28 8.59 10.08
N MET A 416 15.81 7.50 9.51
CA MET A 416 15.02 6.55 8.70
C MET A 416 13.88 5.96 9.53
N SER A 417 14.19 5.47 10.73
CA SER A 417 13.18 4.94 11.64
C SER A 417 12.09 5.96 11.99
N ARG A 418 12.45 7.19 12.34
CA ARG A 418 11.47 8.23 12.67
C ARG A 418 10.60 8.62 11.48
N PHE A 419 11.19 8.72 10.30
CA PHE A 419 10.43 9.08 9.10
C PHE A 419 9.37 8.05 8.78
N VAL A 420 9.74 6.78 8.65
CA VAL A 420 8.80 5.72 8.30
C VAL A 420 7.74 5.50 9.39
N GLN A 421 8.10 5.61 10.67
CA GLN A 421 7.14 5.49 11.77
C GLN A 421 6.17 6.69 11.86
N ALA A 422 6.61 7.90 11.48
CA ALA A 422 5.74 9.07 11.44
C ALA A 422 4.66 8.98 10.34
N HIS A 423 4.93 8.23 9.28
CA HIS A 423 4.02 8.02 8.16
C HIS A 423 3.32 6.64 8.20
N ARG A 424 3.39 5.96 9.33
CA ARG A 424 2.77 4.62 9.50
C ARG A 424 1.30 4.63 9.09
N TYR A 425 0.92 3.70 8.23
CA TYR A 425 -0.42 3.54 7.64
C TYR A 425 -0.88 4.71 6.75
N GLY A 426 0.05 5.59 6.39
CA GLY A 426 -0.20 6.74 5.54
C GLY A 426 0.69 6.73 4.29
N ASN A 427 0.97 7.93 3.79
CA ASN A 427 1.72 8.16 2.57
C ASN A 427 2.82 9.19 2.81
N ALA A 428 3.87 9.13 2.00
CA ALA A 428 4.95 10.12 1.98
C ALA A 428 5.36 10.45 0.53
N ALA A 429 5.91 11.66 0.36
CA ALA A 429 6.46 12.13 -0.91
C ALA A 429 7.97 12.36 -0.79
N MET A 430 8.71 12.19 -1.89
CA MET A 430 10.14 12.45 -1.91
C MET A 430 10.50 13.90 -1.53
N PRO A 431 9.77 14.94 -1.96
CA PRO A 431 10.03 16.31 -1.51
C PRO A 431 9.89 16.49 0.03
N GLU A 432 8.98 15.76 0.66
CA GLU A 432 8.84 15.74 2.12
C GLU A 432 10.04 15.07 2.79
N PHE A 433 10.48 13.92 2.28
CA PHE A 433 11.68 13.24 2.75
C PHE A 433 12.93 14.12 2.64
N ARG A 434 13.13 14.80 1.49
CA ARG A 434 14.23 15.76 1.28
C ARG A 434 14.19 16.90 2.31
N SER A 435 13.02 17.47 2.54
CA SER A 435 12.82 18.54 3.52
C SER A 435 13.09 18.06 4.94
N TYR A 436 12.62 16.86 5.28
CA TYR A 436 12.89 16.23 6.58
C TYR A 436 14.39 16.04 6.82
N LEU A 437 15.14 15.47 5.86
CA LEU A 437 16.57 15.28 5.98
C LEU A 437 17.32 16.58 6.29
N GLN A 438 16.93 17.69 5.65
CA GLN A 438 17.57 19.01 5.88
C GLN A 438 17.38 19.51 7.31
N THR A 439 16.33 19.09 8.02
CA THR A 439 16.10 19.48 9.42
C THR A 439 17.04 18.80 10.41
N LEU A 440 17.71 17.71 10.01
CA LEU A 440 18.50 16.87 10.90
C LEU A 440 19.96 17.30 11.02
N THR A 441 20.44 18.15 10.11
CA THR A 441 21.84 18.52 10.02
C THR A 441 22.02 19.97 9.56
N PRO A 442 23.05 20.68 10.04
CA PRO A 442 23.42 22.00 9.51
C PRO A 442 24.11 21.93 8.13
N ILE A 443 24.46 20.72 7.65
CA ILE A 443 25.06 20.54 6.33
C ILE A 443 23.97 20.88 5.29
N ALA A 444 24.33 21.70 4.29
CA ALA A 444 23.42 22.00 3.18
C ALA A 444 23.30 20.76 2.26
N LEU A 445 22.20 20.04 2.35
CA LEU A 445 21.97 18.81 1.59
C LEU A 445 21.45 19.03 0.16
N GLY A 446 20.99 20.24 -0.19
CA GLY A 446 20.31 20.50 -1.45
C GLY A 446 21.11 20.09 -2.70
N GLY A 447 22.41 20.41 -2.73
CA GLY A 447 23.31 20.03 -3.84
C GLY A 447 23.49 18.51 -3.95
N PHE A 448 23.78 17.84 -2.82
CA PHE A 448 23.91 16.39 -2.75
C PHE A 448 22.64 15.67 -3.20
N LEU A 449 21.49 16.05 -2.64
CA LEU A 449 20.20 15.44 -2.99
C LEU A 449 19.82 15.67 -4.45
N ALA A 450 20.12 16.87 -5.00
CA ALA A 450 19.88 17.14 -6.42
C ALA A 450 20.78 16.29 -7.33
N ALA A 451 22.06 16.14 -6.99
CA ALA A 451 23.00 15.33 -7.78
C ALA A 451 22.59 13.84 -7.83
N TRP A 452 22.13 13.28 -6.70
CA TRP A 452 21.75 11.87 -6.61
C TRP A 452 20.34 11.57 -7.13
N LEU A 453 19.37 12.39 -6.74
CA LEU A 453 17.94 12.12 -7.00
C LEU A 453 17.48 12.66 -8.35
N ASP A 454 17.92 13.86 -8.73
CA ASP A 454 17.47 14.54 -9.96
C ASP A 454 18.50 14.45 -11.09
N GLY A 455 19.77 14.11 -10.75
CA GLY A 455 20.89 14.07 -11.69
C GLY A 455 20.78 12.95 -12.72
N THR A 456 21.19 13.26 -13.97
CA THR A 456 21.30 12.32 -15.09
C THR A 456 22.74 12.11 -15.55
N THR A 457 23.68 12.48 -14.69
CA THR A 457 25.13 12.28 -14.82
C THR A 457 25.70 11.84 -13.47
N PRO A 458 26.91 11.25 -13.42
CA PRO A 458 27.53 10.91 -12.15
C PRO A 458 27.56 12.12 -11.21
N PRO A 459 27.20 11.96 -9.91
CA PRO A 459 27.46 12.98 -8.91
C PRO A 459 28.95 13.34 -8.85
N PRO A 460 29.34 14.56 -8.44
CA PRO A 460 30.74 14.90 -8.24
C PRO A 460 31.40 14.02 -7.18
N ASP A 461 32.71 13.86 -7.22
CA ASP A 461 33.45 12.96 -6.32
C ASP A 461 33.21 13.26 -4.83
N SER A 462 32.99 14.53 -4.48
CA SER A 462 32.64 14.92 -3.12
C SER A 462 31.29 14.33 -2.64
N ASP A 463 30.39 14.05 -3.55
CA ASP A 463 29.05 13.49 -3.30
C ASP A 463 29.01 11.98 -3.54
N LEU A 464 29.88 11.45 -4.40
CA LEU A 464 30.12 10.01 -4.54
C LEU A 464 30.86 9.44 -3.31
N PHE A 465 31.83 10.15 -2.75
CA PHE A 465 32.65 9.67 -1.65
C PHE A 465 32.64 10.62 -0.44
N PRO A 466 31.45 10.90 0.15
CA PRO A 466 31.36 11.81 1.27
C PRO A 466 31.85 11.18 2.58
N GLY A 467 32.24 12.01 3.55
CA GLY A 467 32.57 11.59 4.90
C GLY A 467 33.69 10.55 4.95
N THR A 468 33.39 9.40 5.57
CA THR A 468 34.37 8.30 5.73
C THR A 468 34.59 7.47 4.44
N LEU A 469 33.79 7.69 3.39
CA LEU A 469 34.03 7.12 2.07
C LEU A 469 35.14 7.88 1.30
N SER A 470 35.50 9.09 1.74
CA SER A 470 36.55 9.87 1.07
C SER A 470 37.81 9.03 0.89
N LEU A 471 38.33 9.00 -0.34
CA LEU A 471 39.63 8.44 -0.65
C LEU A 471 40.67 9.33 0.04
N GLY A 472 41.32 8.78 1.06
CA GLY A 472 42.39 9.49 1.80
C GLY A 472 43.60 9.82 0.93
#